data_c9bf404111149d1cf088173b5116726a
#
_entry.id   c9bf404111149d1cf088173b5116726a
#
_cell.length_a   1.000
_cell.length_b   1.000
_cell.length_c   1.000
_cell.angle_alpha   90.00
_cell.angle_beta   90.00
_cell.angle_gamma   90.00
#
_symmetry.space_group_name_H-M   'P 1'
#
loop_
_entity.id
_entity.type
_entity.pdbx_description
1 polymer ?
#
loop_
_entity_poly.entity_id
_entity_poly.type
_entity_poly.pdbx_seq_one_letter_code
_entity_poly.pdbx_strand_id
1 'polypeptide(L)'
;MKDVVALVTGGSRGVGRGVALALLAEGATVHVTGRTMTEVEAKAHPQGSGSLEGLQAEAASLRGRLVVYRCDHGVDAQTEAVVREVGRGRRLDIVVNNAWPGYEHMVEDEEFTWIQPFWQQPTWRWNAMIDVGLRSAFVTARAAAPIMVEHKRGLIINISFWAAELFNGNVIYGVAKAAANKMASDFAHDLKPHNVAALALYPGLVRTEAVMRAAEFFDLSNSESPQFIGRVVAGLWRDPDLMEKSGKVHVAAQLAQDYGLSDIDDFKPRPLTASDIV
;
A
#
# COMPACT_ATOMS: atom_id res chain seq x y z
N MET A 1 -2.03 5.77 18.80
CA MET A 1 -2.37 6.66 17.64
C MET A 1 -3.82 7.20 17.73
N LYS A 2 -4.33 7.45 18.96
CA LYS A 2 -5.76 7.78 19.22
C LYS A 2 -6.31 8.97 18.40
N ASP A 3 -5.47 9.94 18.06
CA ASP A 3 -5.88 11.15 17.32
C ASP A 3 -5.36 11.15 15.87
N VAL A 4 -4.92 10.01 15.36
CA VAL A 4 -4.40 9.89 13.99
C VAL A 4 -5.51 9.45 13.05
N VAL A 5 -5.61 10.15 11.91
CA VAL A 5 -6.52 9.82 10.82
C VAL A 5 -5.71 9.34 9.63
N ALA A 6 -5.96 8.11 9.20
CA ALA A 6 -5.26 7.48 8.07
C ALA A 6 -6.23 7.13 6.94
N LEU A 7 -5.77 7.24 5.70
CA LEU A 7 -6.43 6.71 4.51
C LEU A 7 -5.55 5.63 3.90
N VAL A 8 -6.10 4.43 3.75
CA VAL A 8 -5.44 3.29 3.09
C VAL A 8 -6.23 2.93 1.84
N THR A 9 -5.60 3.06 0.68
CA THR A 9 -6.25 2.68 -0.59
C THR A 9 -6.07 1.19 -0.87
N GLY A 10 -7.13 0.51 -1.34
CA GLY A 10 -7.06 -0.92 -1.68
C GLY A 10 -6.89 -1.84 -0.46
N GLY A 11 -7.71 -1.67 0.57
CA GLY A 11 -7.57 -2.39 1.83
C GLY A 11 -8.52 -3.58 2.03
N SER A 12 -9.19 -4.07 0.99
CA SER A 12 -10.04 -5.27 1.12
C SER A 12 -9.25 -6.55 1.37
N ARG A 13 -7.96 -6.59 1.01
CA ARG A 13 -7.05 -7.73 1.11
C ARG A 13 -5.58 -7.30 1.19
N GLY A 14 -4.68 -8.28 1.41
CA GLY A 14 -3.24 -8.13 1.29
C GLY A 14 -2.64 -7.04 2.18
N VAL A 15 -1.61 -6.36 1.67
CA VAL A 15 -0.86 -5.34 2.40
C VAL A 15 -1.77 -4.23 2.93
N GLY A 16 -2.70 -3.71 2.11
CA GLY A 16 -3.60 -2.64 2.54
C GLY A 16 -4.51 -3.05 3.70
N ARG A 17 -5.03 -4.30 3.71
CA ARG A 17 -5.78 -4.86 4.84
C ARG A 17 -4.92 -4.93 6.10
N GLY A 18 -3.70 -5.45 5.99
CA GLY A 18 -2.79 -5.54 7.13
C GLY A 18 -2.39 -4.19 7.70
N VAL A 19 -2.12 -3.21 6.84
CA VAL A 19 -1.84 -1.83 7.27
C VAL A 19 -3.03 -1.26 8.04
N ALA A 20 -4.25 -1.43 7.53
CA ALA A 20 -5.45 -0.94 8.20
C ALA A 20 -5.61 -1.57 9.60
N LEU A 21 -5.48 -2.89 9.71
CA LEU A 21 -5.59 -3.62 10.98
C LEU A 21 -4.54 -3.18 12.00
N ALA A 22 -3.29 -3.02 11.59
CA ALA A 22 -2.22 -2.58 12.48
C ALA A 22 -2.46 -1.15 12.99
N LEU A 23 -2.86 -0.21 12.14
CA LEU A 23 -3.19 1.16 12.54
C LEU A 23 -4.41 1.21 13.47
N LEU A 24 -5.43 0.38 13.22
CA LEU A 24 -6.60 0.23 14.09
C LEU A 24 -6.23 -0.34 15.47
N ALA A 25 -5.35 -1.34 15.52
CA ALA A 25 -4.87 -1.90 16.78
C ALA A 25 -4.18 -0.83 17.65
N GLU A 26 -3.51 0.15 17.01
CA GLU A 26 -2.87 1.30 17.65
C GLU A 26 -3.86 2.45 18.01
N GLY A 27 -5.14 2.29 17.69
CA GLY A 27 -6.20 3.22 18.05
C GLY A 27 -6.45 4.36 17.06
N ALA A 28 -5.92 4.28 15.83
CA ALA A 28 -6.16 5.28 14.78
C ALA A 28 -7.60 5.22 14.25
N THR A 29 -8.08 6.33 13.68
CA THR A 29 -9.21 6.32 12.76
C THR A 29 -8.69 6.00 11.37
N VAL A 30 -9.14 4.88 10.80
CA VAL A 30 -8.65 4.40 9.50
C VAL A 30 -9.79 4.38 8.49
N HIS A 31 -9.64 5.16 7.45
CA HIS A 31 -10.48 5.17 6.26
C HIS A 31 -9.90 4.19 5.24
N VAL A 32 -10.70 3.28 4.73
CA VAL A 32 -10.24 2.23 3.82
C VAL A 32 -11.09 2.20 2.57
N THR A 33 -10.46 2.12 1.42
CA THR A 33 -11.14 1.95 0.13
C THR A 33 -10.99 0.55 -0.42
N GLY A 34 -11.96 0.11 -1.19
CA GLY A 34 -11.90 -1.13 -1.96
C GLY A 34 -13.07 -1.26 -2.93
N ARG A 35 -12.90 -2.09 -3.97
CA ARG A 35 -13.99 -2.42 -4.88
C ARG A 35 -14.88 -3.53 -4.34
N THR A 36 -14.27 -4.50 -3.64
CA THR A 36 -14.91 -5.69 -3.08
C THR A 36 -15.49 -5.37 -1.71
N MET A 37 -16.81 -5.21 -1.63
CA MET A 37 -17.48 -4.87 -0.37
C MET A 37 -17.82 -6.11 0.44
N THR A 38 -18.43 -7.13 -0.19
CA THR A 38 -19.00 -8.30 0.48
C THR A 38 -18.19 -9.57 0.26
N GLU A 39 -18.37 -10.57 1.11
CA GLU A 39 -17.76 -11.88 0.92
C GLU A 39 -18.27 -12.60 -0.35
N VAL A 40 -19.49 -12.30 -0.79
CA VAL A 40 -20.01 -12.81 -2.07
C VAL A 40 -19.22 -12.25 -3.25
N GLU A 41 -18.99 -10.93 -3.27
CA GLU A 41 -18.15 -10.30 -4.29
C GLU A 41 -16.70 -10.80 -4.23
N ALA A 42 -16.19 -11.06 -3.03
CA ALA A 42 -14.84 -11.59 -2.85
C ALA A 42 -14.64 -12.96 -3.52
N LYS A 43 -15.63 -13.86 -3.40
CA LYS A 43 -15.60 -15.18 -4.05
C LYS A 43 -15.66 -15.09 -5.56
N ALA A 44 -16.33 -14.10 -6.11
CA ALA A 44 -16.41 -13.87 -7.55
C ALA A 44 -15.18 -13.13 -8.13
N HIS A 45 -14.31 -12.59 -7.29
CA HIS A 45 -13.12 -11.89 -7.75
C HIS A 45 -12.03 -12.86 -8.22
N PRO A 46 -11.24 -12.56 -9.28
CA PRO A 46 -10.17 -13.44 -9.76
C PRO A 46 -9.18 -13.88 -8.68
N GLN A 47 -8.93 -13.04 -7.70
CA GLN A 47 -8.10 -13.39 -6.54
C GLN A 47 -8.86 -14.12 -5.41
N GLY A 48 -10.17 -14.27 -5.51
CA GLY A 48 -10.98 -15.18 -4.69
C GLY A 48 -11.00 -14.91 -3.18
N SER A 49 -10.61 -13.73 -2.70
CA SER A 49 -10.51 -13.50 -1.25
C SER A 49 -10.49 -12.02 -0.87
N GLY A 50 -10.95 -11.75 0.36
CA GLY A 50 -10.87 -10.46 1.01
C GLY A 50 -11.92 -9.44 0.58
N SER A 51 -12.72 -9.01 1.54
CA SER A 51 -13.76 -7.99 1.39
C SER A 51 -13.60 -6.89 2.45
N LEU A 52 -14.24 -5.76 2.24
CA LEU A 52 -14.33 -4.72 3.27
C LEU A 52 -15.25 -5.13 4.42
N GLU A 53 -16.26 -5.95 4.16
CA GLU A 53 -17.11 -6.60 5.19
C GLU A 53 -16.26 -7.51 6.11
N GLY A 54 -15.41 -8.36 5.52
CA GLY A 54 -14.49 -9.20 6.29
C GLY A 54 -13.48 -8.36 7.10
N LEU A 55 -12.99 -7.25 6.54
CA LEU A 55 -12.15 -6.32 7.30
C LEU A 55 -12.91 -5.70 8.48
N GLN A 56 -14.18 -5.30 8.30
CA GLN A 56 -15.01 -4.76 9.38
C GLN A 56 -15.21 -5.77 10.52
N ALA A 57 -15.48 -7.04 10.18
CA ALA A 57 -15.63 -8.10 11.15
C ALA A 57 -14.32 -8.32 11.96
N GLU A 58 -13.19 -8.38 11.31
CA GLU A 58 -11.87 -8.55 11.95
C GLU A 58 -11.49 -7.34 12.82
N ALA A 59 -11.83 -6.15 12.36
CA ALA A 59 -11.53 -4.90 13.07
C ALA A 59 -12.44 -4.63 14.29
N ALA A 60 -13.55 -5.36 14.45
CA ALA A 60 -14.58 -5.08 15.45
C ALA A 60 -14.06 -5.09 16.91
N SER A 61 -13.00 -5.87 17.19
CA SER A 61 -12.36 -5.95 18.52
C SER A 61 -11.20 -4.97 18.71
N LEU A 62 -10.82 -4.23 17.68
CA LEU A 62 -9.66 -3.33 17.71
C LEU A 62 -10.04 -1.97 18.33
N ARG A 63 -9.03 -1.25 18.82
CA ARG A 63 -9.21 0.01 19.56
C ARG A 63 -9.60 1.19 18.68
N GLY A 64 -9.18 1.16 17.41
CA GLY A 64 -9.37 2.23 16.45
C GLY A 64 -10.78 2.24 15.85
N ARG A 65 -11.04 3.23 15.02
CA ARG A 65 -12.30 3.39 14.28
C ARG A 65 -12.07 3.10 12.80
N LEU A 66 -12.77 2.11 12.25
CA LEU A 66 -12.76 1.81 10.83
C LEU A 66 -13.93 2.49 10.11
N VAL A 67 -13.62 3.10 8.96
CA VAL A 67 -14.61 3.62 8.00
C VAL A 67 -14.26 3.08 6.62
N VAL A 68 -15.20 2.41 5.96
CA VAL A 68 -14.97 1.79 4.65
C VAL A 68 -15.73 2.49 3.54
N TYR A 69 -15.14 2.53 2.35
CA TYR A 69 -15.71 3.14 1.16
C TYR A 69 -15.60 2.19 -0.03
N ARG A 70 -16.71 1.99 -0.74
CA ARG A 70 -16.63 1.44 -2.10
C ARG A 70 -15.96 2.48 -3.00
N CYS A 71 -14.86 2.12 -3.60
CA CYS A 71 -14.13 3.00 -4.51
C CYS A 71 -13.41 2.19 -5.57
N ASP A 72 -13.68 2.53 -6.82
CA ASP A 72 -12.86 2.10 -7.95
C ASP A 72 -11.86 3.22 -8.26
N HIS A 73 -10.61 2.95 -7.98
CA HIS A 73 -9.51 3.90 -8.23
C HIS A 73 -9.16 4.08 -9.71
N GLY A 74 -9.77 3.31 -10.61
CA GLY A 74 -9.80 3.58 -12.05
C GLY A 74 -10.68 4.78 -12.44
N VAL A 75 -11.47 5.29 -11.49
CA VAL A 75 -12.36 6.45 -11.68
C VAL A 75 -11.93 7.57 -10.73
N ASP A 76 -11.18 8.55 -11.24
CA ASP A 76 -10.62 9.66 -10.44
C ASP A 76 -11.67 10.33 -9.53
N ALA A 77 -12.87 10.58 -10.05
CA ALA A 77 -13.93 11.23 -9.31
C ALA A 77 -14.37 10.45 -8.05
N GLN A 78 -14.28 9.12 -8.04
CA GLN A 78 -14.56 8.31 -6.86
C GLN A 78 -13.44 8.48 -5.81
N THR A 79 -12.18 8.48 -6.25
CA THR A 79 -11.02 8.73 -5.38
C THR A 79 -11.12 10.11 -4.74
N GLU A 80 -11.36 11.14 -5.53
CA GLU A 80 -11.51 12.51 -5.04
C GLU A 80 -12.71 12.68 -4.08
N ALA A 81 -13.82 11.99 -4.34
CA ALA A 81 -14.98 12.00 -3.46
C ALA A 81 -14.66 11.38 -2.09
N VAL A 82 -13.95 10.27 -2.06
CA VAL A 82 -13.50 9.64 -0.79
C VAL A 82 -12.58 10.59 -0.03
N VAL A 83 -11.54 11.14 -0.66
CA VAL A 83 -10.61 12.05 0.03
C VAL A 83 -11.32 13.27 0.55
N ARG A 84 -12.26 13.84 -0.21
CA ARG A 84 -13.11 14.96 0.25
C ARG A 84 -13.96 14.60 1.46
N GLU A 85 -14.51 13.39 1.50
CA GLU A 85 -15.29 12.90 2.65
C GLU A 85 -14.43 12.74 3.90
N VAL A 86 -13.25 12.14 3.76
CA VAL A 86 -12.24 12.05 4.84
C VAL A 86 -11.86 13.45 5.33
N GLY A 87 -11.63 14.38 4.40
CA GLY A 87 -11.27 15.77 4.69
C GLY A 87 -12.35 16.59 5.40
N ARG A 88 -13.62 16.14 5.44
CA ARG A 88 -14.67 16.81 6.24
C ARG A 88 -14.34 16.93 7.71
N GLY A 89 -13.61 15.97 8.25
CA GLY A 89 -13.04 16.01 9.59
C GLY A 89 -11.91 17.03 9.76
N ARG A 90 -11.54 17.74 8.71
CA ARG A 90 -10.43 18.69 8.61
C ARG A 90 -9.08 18.13 9.03
N ARG A 91 -8.91 16.80 9.02
CA ARG A 91 -7.66 16.14 9.39
C ARG A 91 -7.44 14.90 8.55
N LEU A 92 -6.23 14.78 8.03
CA LEU A 92 -5.71 13.56 7.40
C LEU A 92 -4.20 13.54 7.64
N ASP A 93 -3.75 12.58 8.43
CA ASP A 93 -2.37 12.49 8.90
C ASP A 93 -1.53 11.55 8.02
N ILE A 94 -2.11 10.42 7.61
CA ILE A 94 -1.39 9.38 6.86
C ILE A 94 -2.19 9.00 5.62
N VAL A 95 -1.53 8.95 4.47
CA VAL A 95 -2.05 8.32 3.25
C VAL A 95 -1.14 7.17 2.87
N VAL A 96 -1.70 5.97 2.71
CA VAL A 96 -1.01 4.81 2.18
C VAL A 96 -1.59 4.47 0.82
N ASN A 97 -0.87 4.83 -0.24
CA ASN A 97 -1.17 4.49 -1.61
C ASN A 97 -0.78 3.03 -1.87
N ASN A 98 -1.77 2.15 -1.76
CA ASN A 98 -1.60 0.71 -1.87
C ASN A 98 -2.49 0.08 -2.94
N ALA A 99 -3.56 0.77 -3.41
CA ALA A 99 -4.44 0.24 -4.47
C ALA A 99 -3.64 -0.20 -5.70
N TRP A 100 -3.75 -1.47 -6.07
CA TRP A 100 -2.94 -2.08 -7.11
C TRP A 100 -3.68 -3.21 -7.84
N PRO A 101 -4.16 -3.02 -9.08
CA PRO A 101 -4.82 -4.07 -9.85
C PRO A 101 -3.87 -4.92 -10.69
N GLY A 102 -2.57 -4.63 -10.69
CA GLY A 102 -1.60 -5.24 -11.60
C GLY A 102 -1.41 -6.75 -11.44
N TYR A 103 -1.91 -7.36 -10.35
CA TYR A 103 -1.83 -8.81 -10.11
C TYR A 103 -3.13 -9.56 -10.43
N GLU A 104 -4.18 -8.89 -10.92
CA GLU A 104 -5.51 -9.50 -11.05
C GLU A 104 -5.57 -10.57 -12.15
N HIS A 105 -4.78 -10.44 -13.19
CA HIS A 105 -4.76 -11.34 -14.35
C HIS A 105 -3.33 -11.80 -14.65
N MET A 106 -2.64 -12.37 -13.66
CA MET A 106 -1.30 -12.95 -13.87
C MET A 106 -1.37 -14.27 -14.62
N VAL A 107 -2.50 -14.97 -14.53
CA VAL A 107 -2.82 -16.19 -15.27
C VAL A 107 -3.98 -15.87 -16.20
N GLU A 108 -3.84 -16.13 -17.48
CA GLU A 108 -4.85 -16.00 -18.54
C GLU A 108 -4.90 -17.30 -19.33
N ASP A 109 -6.07 -17.83 -19.56
CA ASP A 109 -6.26 -19.09 -20.31
C ASP A 109 -5.33 -20.23 -19.80
N GLU A 110 -5.19 -20.36 -18.47
CA GLU A 110 -4.33 -21.31 -17.78
C GLU A 110 -2.82 -21.05 -17.94
N GLU A 111 -2.41 -20.00 -18.65
CA GLU A 111 -1.02 -19.61 -18.81
C GLU A 111 -0.60 -18.50 -17.81
N PHE A 112 0.58 -18.65 -17.19
CA PHE A 112 1.19 -17.62 -16.38
C PHE A 112 1.88 -16.58 -17.27
N THR A 113 1.14 -15.52 -17.61
CA THR A 113 1.56 -14.50 -18.60
C THR A 113 2.48 -13.41 -18.02
N TRP A 114 2.73 -13.42 -16.71
CA TRP A 114 3.52 -12.39 -16.04
C TRP A 114 4.94 -12.24 -16.57
N ILE A 115 5.63 -13.37 -16.82
CA ILE A 115 7.05 -13.42 -17.22
C ILE A 115 7.26 -13.44 -18.73
N GLN A 116 6.20 -13.31 -19.53
CA GLN A 116 6.34 -13.22 -20.99
C GLN A 116 7.19 -12.01 -21.39
N PRO A 117 7.97 -12.09 -22.50
CA PRO A 117 8.72 -10.95 -23.03
C PRO A 117 7.80 -9.74 -23.26
N PHE A 118 8.31 -8.52 -23.10
CA PHE A 118 7.49 -7.31 -23.13
C PHE A 118 6.70 -7.14 -24.45
N TRP A 119 7.23 -7.63 -25.57
CA TRP A 119 6.53 -7.57 -26.87
C TRP A 119 5.38 -8.54 -27.01
N GLN A 120 5.19 -9.45 -26.06
CA GLN A 120 4.04 -10.36 -25.95
C GLN A 120 3.10 -9.97 -24.80
N GLN A 121 3.50 -9.02 -23.96
CA GLN A 121 2.68 -8.56 -22.86
C GLN A 121 1.42 -7.87 -23.37
N PRO A 122 0.24 -8.19 -22.81
CA PRO A 122 -1.01 -7.56 -23.22
C PRO A 122 -1.05 -6.09 -22.78
N THR A 123 -1.57 -5.21 -23.63
CA THR A 123 -1.64 -3.76 -23.35
C THR A 123 -2.55 -3.41 -22.18
N TRP A 124 -3.56 -4.22 -21.85
CA TRP A 124 -4.39 -4.01 -20.65
C TRP A 124 -3.56 -4.01 -19.36
N ARG A 125 -2.41 -4.70 -19.34
CA ARG A 125 -1.52 -4.72 -18.18
C ARG A 125 -0.89 -3.35 -17.92
N TRP A 126 -0.60 -2.60 -18.99
CA TRP A 126 -0.21 -1.18 -18.87
C TRP A 126 -1.32 -0.39 -18.19
N ASN A 127 -2.56 -0.52 -18.69
CA ASN A 127 -3.69 0.20 -18.11
C ASN A 127 -3.87 -0.14 -16.63
N ALA A 128 -3.78 -1.42 -16.25
CA ALA A 128 -3.90 -1.84 -14.85
C ALA A 128 -2.80 -1.24 -13.96
N MET A 129 -1.54 -1.26 -14.39
CA MET A 129 -0.42 -0.84 -13.56
C MET A 129 -0.16 0.65 -13.58
N ILE A 130 -0.33 1.30 -14.73
CA ILE A 130 -0.04 2.73 -14.92
C ILE A 130 -1.32 3.57 -14.79
N ASP A 131 -2.33 3.27 -15.63
CA ASP A 131 -3.53 4.12 -15.69
C ASP A 131 -4.46 3.94 -14.49
N VAL A 132 -4.35 2.84 -13.77
CA VAL A 132 -5.06 2.62 -12.51
C VAL A 132 -4.08 2.67 -11.33
N GLY A 133 -3.10 1.77 -11.27
CA GLY A 133 -2.24 1.60 -10.11
C GLY A 133 -1.43 2.85 -9.77
N LEU A 134 -0.67 3.39 -10.71
CA LEU A 134 0.15 4.58 -10.49
C LEU A 134 -0.69 5.86 -10.44
N ARG A 135 -1.65 6.03 -11.38
CA ARG A 135 -2.53 7.20 -11.44
C ARG A 135 -3.34 7.37 -10.16
N SER A 136 -3.87 6.30 -9.59
CA SER A 136 -4.64 6.36 -8.34
C SER A 136 -3.84 6.94 -7.19
N ALA A 137 -2.55 6.60 -7.08
CA ALA A 137 -1.65 7.14 -6.07
C ALA A 137 -1.46 8.66 -6.24
N PHE A 138 -1.30 9.13 -7.49
CA PHE A 138 -1.22 10.57 -7.80
C PHE A 138 -2.51 11.29 -7.44
N VAL A 139 -3.66 10.79 -7.87
CA VAL A 139 -4.98 11.43 -7.63
C VAL A 139 -5.29 11.48 -6.13
N THR A 140 -4.99 10.40 -5.40
CA THR A 140 -5.16 10.36 -3.94
C THR A 140 -4.27 11.40 -3.25
N ALA A 141 -2.97 11.42 -3.57
CA ALA A 141 -2.02 12.35 -2.99
C ALA A 141 -2.37 13.81 -3.31
N ARG A 142 -2.71 14.10 -4.57
CA ARG A 142 -3.14 15.43 -5.01
C ARG A 142 -4.35 15.94 -4.24
N ALA A 143 -5.33 15.08 -3.99
CA ALA A 143 -6.53 15.44 -3.24
C ALA A 143 -6.27 15.56 -1.72
N ALA A 144 -5.35 14.77 -1.16
CA ALA A 144 -5.02 14.75 0.26
C ALA A 144 -4.05 15.86 0.68
N ALA A 145 -3.10 16.22 -0.18
CA ALA A 145 -2.04 17.18 0.12
C ALA A 145 -2.53 18.52 0.69
N PRO A 146 -3.59 19.18 0.14
CA PRO A 146 -4.08 20.43 0.70
C PRO A 146 -4.48 20.34 2.18
N ILE A 147 -5.07 19.22 2.60
CA ILE A 147 -5.48 18.99 4.00
C ILE A 147 -4.23 18.90 4.89
N MET A 148 -3.20 18.16 4.45
CA MET A 148 -1.95 18.01 5.19
C MET A 148 -1.14 19.31 5.24
N VAL A 149 -1.12 20.07 4.15
CA VAL A 149 -0.47 21.38 4.03
C VAL A 149 -1.07 22.39 5.01
N GLU A 150 -2.40 22.44 5.13
CA GLU A 150 -3.10 23.32 6.09
C GLU A 150 -2.64 23.03 7.53
N HIS A 151 -2.45 21.73 7.87
CA HIS A 151 -2.03 21.31 9.21
C HIS A 151 -0.51 21.30 9.41
N LYS A 152 0.28 21.56 8.37
CA LYS A 152 1.75 21.48 8.39
C LYS A 152 2.25 20.16 8.97
N ARG A 153 1.55 19.09 8.69
CA ARG A 153 1.88 17.73 9.13
C ARG A 153 1.18 16.70 8.27
N GLY A 154 1.90 15.71 7.81
CA GLY A 154 1.34 14.60 7.05
C GLY A 154 2.42 13.62 6.61
N LEU A 155 1.98 12.42 6.22
CA LEU A 155 2.83 11.36 5.68
C LEU A 155 2.11 10.69 4.51
N ILE A 156 2.71 10.74 3.32
CA ILE A 156 2.24 10.04 2.13
C ILE A 156 3.22 8.89 1.84
N ILE A 157 2.71 7.67 1.75
CA ILE A 157 3.50 6.47 1.47
C ILE A 157 3.01 5.83 0.17
N ASN A 158 3.91 5.64 -0.78
CA ASN A 158 3.67 4.80 -1.95
C ASN A 158 4.21 3.40 -1.69
N ILE A 159 3.36 2.37 -1.69
CA ILE A 159 3.81 0.98 -1.63
C ILE A 159 4.45 0.63 -2.97
N SER A 160 5.76 0.40 -2.92
CA SER A 160 6.58 0.11 -4.10
C SER A 160 7.33 -1.22 -3.91
N PHE A 161 8.37 -1.48 -4.71
CA PHE A 161 9.13 -2.71 -4.63
C PHE A 161 10.47 -2.58 -5.38
N TRP A 162 11.41 -3.47 -5.12
CA TRP A 162 12.71 -3.58 -5.77
C TRP A 162 12.66 -3.65 -7.30
N ALA A 163 11.51 -4.06 -7.88
CA ALA A 163 11.29 -4.01 -9.32
C ALA A 163 11.48 -2.61 -9.93
N ALA A 164 11.47 -1.56 -9.12
CA ALA A 164 11.79 -0.19 -9.54
C ALA A 164 13.26 -0.01 -9.98
N GLU A 165 14.14 -0.83 -9.47
CA GLU A 165 15.58 -0.71 -9.66
C GLU A 165 16.17 -1.92 -10.41
N LEU A 166 15.52 -3.08 -10.29
CA LEU A 166 15.97 -4.36 -10.83
C LEU A 166 14.88 -5.01 -11.68
N PHE A 167 15.27 -5.73 -12.70
CA PHE A 167 14.30 -6.51 -13.48
C PHE A 167 13.72 -7.65 -12.64
N ASN A 168 12.41 -7.64 -12.46
CA ASN A 168 11.67 -8.65 -11.70
C ASN A 168 10.55 -9.27 -12.56
N GLY A 169 10.95 -9.87 -13.66
CA GLY A 169 10.09 -10.66 -14.55
C GLY A 169 9.08 -9.88 -15.39
N ASN A 170 8.89 -8.57 -15.17
CA ASN A 170 7.90 -7.80 -15.92
C ASN A 170 8.30 -6.33 -16.11
N VAL A 171 8.44 -5.89 -17.37
CA VAL A 171 8.86 -4.53 -17.73
C VAL A 171 7.87 -3.47 -17.23
N ILE A 172 6.57 -3.69 -17.42
CA ILE A 172 5.53 -2.70 -17.04
C ILE A 172 5.51 -2.54 -15.51
N TYR A 173 5.66 -3.63 -14.78
CA TYR A 173 5.77 -3.63 -13.33
C TYR A 173 6.95 -2.80 -12.85
N GLY A 174 8.14 -3.03 -13.44
CA GLY A 174 9.35 -2.26 -13.14
C GLY A 174 9.15 -0.77 -13.39
N VAL A 175 8.61 -0.39 -14.56
CA VAL A 175 8.30 1.00 -14.90
C VAL A 175 7.32 1.62 -13.90
N ALA A 176 6.25 0.92 -13.54
CA ALA A 176 5.27 1.43 -12.58
C ALA A 176 5.86 1.65 -11.18
N LYS A 177 6.72 0.74 -10.70
CA LYS A 177 7.38 0.88 -9.39
C LYS A 177 8.46 1.96 -9.41
N ALA A 178 9.23 2.10 -10.48
CA ALA A 178 10.17 3.21 -10.66
C ALA A 178 9.45 4.57 -10.67
N ALA A 179 8.33 4.66 -11.37
CA ALA A 179 7.50 5.87 -11.38
C ALA A 179 6.88 6.17 -9.99
N ALA A 180 6.49 5.16 -9.22
CA ALA A 180 5.99 5.34 -7.85
C ALA A 180 7.07 5.90 -6.91
N ASN A 181 8.35 5.45 -7.06
CA ASN A 181 9.49 6.00 -6.31
C ASN A 181 9.76 7.45 -6.70
N LYS A 182 9.82 7.72 -8.00
CA LYS A 182 10.04 9.08 -8.52
C LYS A 182 8.95 10.04 -8.04
N MET A 183 7.71 9.60 -8.09
CA MET A 183 6.56 10.37 -7.63
C MET A 183 6.64 10.68 -6.13
N ALA A 184 7.06 9.73 -5.28
CA ALA A 184 7.27 9.96 -3.86
C ALA A 184 8.36 11.01 -3.60
N SER A 185 9.46 10.95 -4.35
CA SER A 185 10.55 11.94 -4.27
C SER A 185 10.09 13.35 -4.67
N ASP A 186 9.30 13.47 -5.75
CA ASP A 186 8.81 14.76 -6.22
C ASP A 186 7.74 15.34 -5.28
N PHE A 187 6.83 14.51 -4.77
CA PHE A 187 5.90 14.93 -3.72
C PHE A 187 6.64 15.47 -2.50
N ALA A 188 7.71 14.81 -2.08
CA ALA A 188 8.52 15.26 -0.95
C ALA A 188 9.15 16.63 -1.20
N HIS A 189 9.60 16.91 -2.44
CA HIS A 189 10.14 18.21 -2.81
C HIS A 189 9.10 19.32 -2.62
N ASP A 190 7.91 19.14 -3.18
CA ASP A 190 6.82 20.15 -3.10
C ASP A 190 6.28 20.32 -1.68
N LEU A 191 6.24 19.22 -0.91
CA LEU A 191 5.64 19.18 0.43
C LEU A 191 6.60 19.58 1.56
N LYS A 192 7.91 19.59 1.31
CA LYS A 192 8.94 19.93 2.31
C LYS A 192 8.72 21.28 3.01
N PRO A 193 8.37 22.38 2.30
CA PRO A 193 8.11 23.67 2.94
C PRO A 193 6.91 23.64 3.91
N HIS A 194 6.07 22.63 3.78
CA HIS A 194 4.85 22.46 4.57
C HIS A 194 4.98 21.43 5.70
N ASN A 195 6.20 20.90 5.92
CA ASN A 195 6.47 19.86 6.94
C ASN A 195 5.59 18.61 6.74
N VAL A 196 5.36 18.22 5.49
CA VAL A 196 4.66 16.99 5.09
C VAL A 196 5.65 16.07 4.40
N ALA A 197 5.74 14.84 4.86
CA ALA A 197 6.64 13.83 4.31
C ALA A 197 5.97 13.01 3.22
N ALA A 198 6.75 12.63 2.21
CA ALA A 198 6.33 11.62 1.23
C ALA A 198 7.51 10.67 0.96
N LEU A 199 7.25 9.36 0.88
CA LEU A 199 8.28 8.34 0.68
C LEU A 199 7.73 7.11 -0.05
N ALA A 200 8.62 6.30 -0.59
CA ALA A 200 8.30 4.97 -1.09
C ALA A 200 8.72 3.90 -0.08
N LEU A 201 7.87 2.91 0.13
CA LEU A 201 8.11 1.80 1.05
C LEU A 201 8.16 0.48 0.27
N TYR A 202 9.24 -0.27 0.47
CA TYR A 202 9.45 -1.60 -0.09
C TYR A 202 9.13 -2.68 0.96
N PRO A 203 8.00 -3.35 0.88
CA PRO A 203 7.80 -4.61 1.58
C PRO A 203 8.76 -5.69 1.08
N GLY A 204 9.01 -6.71 1.92
CA GLY A 204 9.56 -7.98 1.49
C GLY A 204 8.51 -8.87 0.80
N LEU A 205 8.70 -10.19 0.86
CA LEU A 205 7.67 -11.14 0.46
C LEU A 205 6.57 -11.16 1.53
N VAL A 206 5.41 -10.59 1.20
CA VAL A 206 4.30 -10.48 2.15
C VAL A 206 3.37 -11.69 2.01
N ARG A 207 3.06 -12.36 3.12
CA ARG A 207 2.10 -13.48 3.21
C ARG A 207 0.66 -13.01 2.99
N THR A 208 0.40 -12.44 1.80
CA THR A 208 -0.95 -12.09 1.39
C THR A 208 -1.76 -13.35 1.07
N GLU A 209 -3.07 -13.22 0.98
CA GLU A 209 -3.96 -14.34 0.63
C GLU A 209 -3.57 -14.97 -0.73
N ALA A 210 -3.09 -14.15 -1.68
CA ALA A 210 -2.62 -14.65 -2.98
C ALA A 210 -1.31 -15.43 -2.86
N VAL A 211 -0.33 -14.92 -2.11
CA VAL A 211 0.94 -15.62 -1.85
C VAL A 211 0.69 -16.93 -1.09
N MET A 212 -0.19 -16.93 -0.10
CA MET A 212 -0.48 -18.14 0.68
C MET A 212 -1.20 -19.22 -0.13
N ARG A 213 -2.01 -18.86 -1.15
CA ARG A 213 -2.57 -19.85 -2.09
C ARG A 213 -1.54 -20.48 -3.02
N ALA A 214 -0.44 -19.80 -3.26
CA ALA A 214 0.67 -20.25 -4.10
C ALA A 214 1.94 -20.50 -3.26
N ALA A 215 1.78 -20.82 -1.98
CA ALA A 215 2.89 -20.92 -1.02
C ALA A 215 3.97 -21.94 -1.44
N GLU A 216 3.57 -22.98 -2.18
CA GLU A 216 4.49 -24.01 -2.70
C GLU A 216 5.55 -23.46 -3.67
N PHE A 217 5.32 -22.28 -4.26
CA PHE A 217 6.23 -21.63 -5.21
C PHE A 217 7.14 -20.57 -4.54
N PHE A 218 7.02 -20.35 -3.23
CA PHE A 218 7.74 -19.30 -2.53
C PHE A 218 8.52 -19.81 -1.33
N ASP A 219 9.73 -19.30 -1.14
CA ASP A 219 10.41 -19.42 0.15
C ASP A 219 9.83 -18.39 1.13
N LEU A 220 9.05 -18.87 2.08
CA LEU A 220 8.40 -18.05 3.09
C LEU A 220 9.26 -17.84 4.35
N SER A 221 10.48 -18.35 4.41
CA SER A 221 11.34 -18.32 5.60
C SER A 221 11.66 -16.90 6.08
N ASN A 222 11.73 -15.93 5.18
CA ASN A 222 11.93 -14.50 5.46
C ASN A 222 10.72 -13.64 5.06
N SER A 223 9.52 -14.21 5.07
CA SER A 223 8.32 -13.49 4.66
C SER A 223 7.73 -12.65 5.79
N GLU A 224 7.01 -11.61 5.41
CA GLU A 224 6.38 -10.64 6.30
C GLU A 224 4.87 -10.85 6.37
N SER A 225 4.24 -10.60 7.52
CA SER A 225 2.77 -10.49 7.57
C SER A 225 2.30 -9.19 6.93
N PRO A 226 1.06 -9.12 6.42
CA PRO A 226 0.49 -7.85 5.98
C PRO A 226 0.46 -6.78 7.09
N GLN A 227 0.25 -7.18 8.34
CA GLN A 227 0.23 -6.29 9.51
C GLN A 227 1.62 -5.71 9.84
N PHE A 228 2.69 -6.42 9.51
CA PHE A 228 4.05 -5.92 9.70
C PHE A 228 4.27 -4.57 9.00
N ILE A 229 3.80 -4.45 7.78
CA ILE A 229 3.90 -3.19 7.03
C ILE A 229 3.17 -2.06 7.75
N GLY A 230 2.01 -2.34 8.33
CA GLY A 230 1.26 -1.35 9.11
C GLY A 230 1.97 -0.94 10.41
N ARG A 231 2.68 -1.86 11.08
CA ARG A 231 3.54 -1.54 12.22
C ARG A 231 4.68 -0.59 11.84
N VAL A 232 5.29 -0.82 10.67
CA VAL A 232 6.32 0.08 10.12
C VAL A 232 5.74 1.46 9.82
N VAL A 233 4.54 1.54 9.21
CA VAL A 233 3.85 2.81 8.96
C VAL A 233 3.57 3.56 10.28
N ALA A 234 3.15 2.85 11.33
CA ALA A 234 2.96 3.44 12.65
C ALA A 234 4.27 3.93 13.28
N GLY A 235 5.38 3.20 13.07
CA GLY A 235 6.73 3.59 13.47
C GLY A 235 7.17 4.88 12.77
N LEU A 236 7.04 4.94 11.46
CA LEU A 236 7.33 6.12 10.64
C LEU A 236 6.56 7.36 11.12
N TRP A 237 5.27 7.22 11.42
CA TRP A 237 4.47 8.35 11.91
C TRP A 237 4.94 8.89 13.27
N ARG A 238 5.55 8.04 14.11
CA ARG A 238 6.10 8.42 15.43
C ARG A 238 7.53 8.90 15.39
N ASP A 239 8.19 8.73 14.24
CA ASP A 239 9.60 9.08 14.09
C ASP A 239 9.78 10.61 14.19
N PRO A 240 10.54 11.13 15.15
CA PRO A 240 10.84 12.55 15.25
C PRO A 240 11.61 13.06 14.03
N ASP A 241 12.37 12.18 13.36
CA ASP A 241 13.20 12.50 12.20
C ASP A 241 12.51 12.09 10.87
N LEU A 242 11.16 11.98 10.86
CA LEU A 242 10.39 11.60 9.69
C LEU A 242 10.75 12.42 8.44
N MET A 243 10.97 13.73 8.61
CA MET A 243 11.30 14.62 7.48
C MET A 243 12.65 14.30 6.83
N GLU A 244 13.58 13.68 7.54
CA GLU A 244 14.86 13.23 6.97
C GLU A 244 14.71 11.97 6.11
N LYS A 245 13.63 11.23 6.30
CA LYS A 245 13.26 10.06 5.51
C LYS A 245 12.44 10.41 4.25
N SER A 246 11.90 11.63 4.22
CA SER A 246 11.09 12.11 3.10
C SER A 246 11.90 12.19 1.81
N GLY A 247 11.28 11.83 0.69
CA GLY A 247 11.88 11.83 -0.64
C GLY A 247 12.70 10.57 -0.97
N LYS A 248 12.77 9.61 -0.06
CA LYS A 248 13.61 8.40 -0.20
C LYS A 248 12.77 7.15 -0.34
N VAL A 249 13.45 6.09 -0.75
CA VAL A 249 12.95 4.71 -0.71
C VAL A 249 13.44 4.07 0.58
N HIS A 250 12.56 3.36 1.25
CA HIS A 250 12.89 2.62 2.47
C HIS A 250 12.41 1.18 2.39
N VAL A 251 13.24 0.23 2.85
CA VAL A 251 12.88 -1.18 3.01
C VAL A 251 12.15 -1.34 4.35
N ALA A 252 10.97 -1.94 4.34
CA ALA A 252 10.12 -2.07 5.55
C ALA A 252 10.85 -2.80 6.69
N ALA A 253 11.52 -3.92 6.40
CA ALA A 253 12.26 -4.67 7.40
C ALA A 253 13.46 -3.89 7.98
N GLN A 254 14.10 -2.99 7.19
CA GLN A 254 15.17 -2.13 7.72
C GLN A 254 14.60 -1.12 8.71
N LEU A 255 13.51 -0.42 8.34
CA LEU A 255 12.85 0.50 9.26
C LEU A 255 12.36 -0.21 10.53
N ALA A 256 11.86 -1.43 10.40
CA ALA A 256 11.44 -2.22 11.56
C ALA A 256 12.61 -2.50 12.52
N GLN A 257 13.80 -2.83 11.99
CA GLN A 257 15.01 -2.99 12.80
C GLN A 257 15.39 -1.69 13.50
N ASP A 258 15.37 -0.56 12.78
CA ASP A 258 15.71 0.76 13.31
C ASP A 258 14.75 1.17 14.44
N TYR A 259 13.49 0.77 14.35
CA TYR A 259 12.44 1.07 15.35
C TYR A 259 12.29 -0.02 16.43
N GLY A 260 13.06 -1.11 16.37
CA GLY A 260 12.93 -2.24 17.31
C GLY A 260 11.60 -3.00 17.19
N LEU A 261 10.98 -3.01 15.99
CA LEU A 261 9.72 -3.69 15.73
C LEU A 261 9.93 -5.14 15.28
N SER A 262 8.99 -5.99 15.64
CA SER A 262 8.85 -7.37 15.14
C SER A 262 7.54 -7.56 14.40
N ASP A 263 7.39 -8.65 13.68
CA ASP A 263 6.11 -9.08 13.09
C ASP A 263 5.12 -9.57 14.16
N ILE A 264 3.90 -9.94 13.77
CA ILE A 264 2.81 -10.33 14.68
C ILE A 264 3.15 -11.58 15.52
N ASP A 265 4.05 -12.43 15.05
CA ASP A 265 4.56 -13.66 15.66
C ASP A 265 5.94 -13.50 16.32
N ASP A 266 6.32 -12.25 16.65
CA ASP A 266 7.63 -11.85 17.16
C ASP A 266 8.81 -12.16 16.22
N PHE A 267 8.55 -12.60 15.01
CA PHE A 267 9.55 -12.77 13.97
C PHE A 267 10.14 -11.42 13.53
N LYS A 268 11.42 -11.40 13.21
CA LYS A 268 12.12 -10.21 12.71
C LYS A 268 12.61 -10.46 11.29
N PRO A 269 11.84 -10.05 10.28
CA PRO A 269 12.26 -10.20 8.89
C PRO A 269 13.61 -9.52 8.64
N ARG A 270 14.47 -10.19 7.90
CA ARG A 270 15.72 -9.60 7.43
C ARG A 270 15.43 -8.64 6.27
N PRO A 271 16.01 -7.43 6.28
CA PRO A 271 15.89 -6.52 5.14
C PRO A 271 16.38 -7.19 3.85
N LEU A 272 15.58 -7.10 2.80
CA LEU A 272 16.00 -7.52 1.47
C LEU A 272 16.98 -6.49 0.88
N THR A 273 17.93 -6.99 0.13
CA THR A 273 18.90 -6.22 -0.65
C THR A 273 18.72 -6.51 -2.14
N ALA A 274 19.40 -5.76 -2.99
CA ALA A 274 19.40 -5.99 -4.43
C ALA A 274 19.78 -7.44 -4.81
N SER A 275 20.70 -8.04 -4.07
CA SER A 275 21.15 -9.44 -4.30
C SER A 275 20.13 -10.51 -3.94
N ASP A 276 19.10 -10.18 -3.18
CA ASP A 276 18.02 -11.12 -2.84
C ASP A 276 16.92 -11.18 -3.91
N ILE A 277 16.97 -10.29 -4.91
CA ILE A 277 15.92 -10.13 -5.93
C ILE A 277 16.34 -10.73 -7.28
N VAL A 278 17.63 -11.00 -7.46
CA VAL A 278 18.24 -11.52 -8.70
C VAL A 278 18.07 -13.04 -8.79
#